data_1b36ba263b84924c76d49258aeeda4cd
#
_entry.id   1b36ba263b84924c76d49258aeeda4cd
#
_cell.length_a   1.000
_cell.length_b   1.000
_cell.length_c   1.000
_cell.angle_alpha   90.00
_cell.angle_beta   90.00
_cell.angle_gamma   90.00
#
_symmetry.space_group_name_H-M   'P 1'
#
loop_
_entity.id
_entity.type
_entity.pdbx_description
1 polymer ?
#
loop_
_entity_poly.entity_id
_entity_poly.type
_entity_poly.pdbx_seq_one_letter_code
_entity_poly.pdbx_strand_id
1 'polypeptide(L)'
;SALVLASLIAVVGMKAYAAGKAAASDLEPVRSLDLARYMGTWYEIARYPNRFERDCAGFTTATYTAMPSGRVKVENRCRTPDGGTDVATGVARQCGPGDSPRLKVRFAPALLSFLPPVWGDYWVIDIDRNYELAAVSEPGRDYLWILSRTPQVEKRALDALLARLSGQGFDMRKLVYTPQE
;
A
#
# COMPACT_ATOMS: atom_id res chain seq x y z
N SER A 1 72.61 26.68 -13.48
CA SER A 1 71.71 25.84 -14.32
C SER A 1 70.70 25.18 -13.41
N ALA A 2 69.51 25.72 -13.39
CA ALA A 2 68.39 25.20 -12.59
C ALA A 2 67.49 24.37 -13.52
N LEU A 3 67.36 23.08 -13.23
CA LEU A 3 66.39 22.20 -13.83
C LEU A 3 65.07 22.30 -13.06
N VAL A 4 64.04 22.82 -13.75
CA VAL A 4 62.68 22.85 -13.19
C VAL A 4 62.02 21.53 -13.61
N LEU A 5 61.77 20.67 -12.65
CA LEU A 5 60.91 19.49 -12.83
C LEU A 5 59.44 19.87 -12.72
N ALA A 6 58.73 19.87 -13.82
CA ALA A 6 57.26 20.06 -13.81
C ALA A 6 56.59 18.73 -13.50
N SER A 7 56.02 18.62 -12.30
CA SER A 7 55.18 17.48 -11.92
C SER A 7 53.77 17.65 -12.54
N LEU A 8 53.41 16.82 -13.51
CA LEU A 8 52.03 16.68 -13.99
C LEU A 8 51.23 15.90 -12.93
N ILE A 9 50.37 16.57 -12.24
CA ILE A 9 49.37 15.95 -11.40
C ILE A 9 48.18 15.58 -12.31
N ALA A 10 48.07 14.31 -12.64
CA ALA A 10 46.90 13.77 -13.32
C ALA A 10 45.72 13.74 -12.31
N VAL A 11 44.81 14.68 -12.42
CA VAL A 11 43.52 14.66 -11.70
C VAL A 11 42.64 13.60 -12.40
N VAL A 12 42.66 12.38 -11.86
CA VAL A 12 41.67 11.38 -12.21
C VAL A 12 40.33 11.80 -11.62
N GLY A 13 39.49 12.39 -12.44
CA GLY A 13 38.13 12.72 -12.10
C GLY A 13 37.32 11.43 -11.83
N MET A 14 37.16 11.08 -10.56
CA MET A 14 36.14 10.12 -10.15
C MET A 14 34.76 10.73 -10.43
N LYS A 15 34.17 10.38 -11.58
CA LYS A 15 32.74 10.55 -11.78
C LYS A 15 32.05 9.70 -10.72
N ALA A 16 31.57 10.33 -9.66
CA ALA A 16 30.61 9.74 -8.75
C ALA A 16 29.38 9.35 -9.59
N TYR A 17 29.19 8.05 -9.80
CA TYR A 17 27.96 7.50 -10.31
C TYR A 17 26.95 7.63 -9.18
N ALA A 18 26.32 8.80 -9.07
CA ALA A 18 25.09 8.95 -8.35
C ALA A 18 24.06 8.14 -9.17
N ALA A 19 23.84 6.88 -8.75
CA ALA A 19 22.67 6.14 -9.19
C ALA A 19 21.47 6.95 -8.74
N GLY A 20 21.03 7.86 -9.58
CA GLY A 20 19.80 8.60 -9.38
C GLY A 20 18.69 7.56 -9.27
N LYS A 21 18.12 7.42 -8.07
CA LYS A 21 16.78 6.87 -7.93
C LYS A 21 15.94 7.71 -8.89
N ALA A 22 15.59 7.14 -10.06
CA ALA A 22 14.71 7.81 -11.01
C ALA A 22 13.56 8.36 -10.17
N ALA A 23 13.29 9.66 -10.27
CA ALA A 23 12.18 10.26 -9.55
C ALA A 23 10.95 9.46 -9.95
N ALA A 24 10.51 8.58 -9.05
CA ALA A 24 9.28 7.84 -9.26
C ALA A 24 8.22 8.93 -9.41
N SER A 25 7.49 8.93 -10.53
CA SER A 25 6.35 9.83 -10.69
C SER A 25 5.50 9.73 -9.44
N ASP A 26 5.03 10.86 -8.92
CA ASP A 26 4.18 10.86 -7.73
C ASP A 26 3.05 9.84 -7.91
N LEU A 27 2.84 8.99 -6.90
CA LEU A 27 1.77 8.01 -6.96
C LEU A 27 0.43 8.76 -6.96
N GLU A 28 -0.37 8.53 -8.00
CA GLU A 28 -1.67 9.13 -8.10
C GLU A 28 -2.74 8.12 -7.65
N PRO A 29 -3.52 8.42 -6.61
CA PRO A 29 -4.70 7.63 -6.26
C PRO A 29 -5.80 7.82 -7.30
N VAL A 30 -6.86 7.02 -7.23
CA VAL A 30 -8.06 7.23 -8.07
C VAL A 30 -8.61 8.65 -7.88
N ARG A 31 -9.35 9.18 -8.85
CA ARG A 31 -9.82 10.58 -8.81
C ARG A 31 -10.81 10.84 -7.68
N SER A 32 -11.67 9.86 -7.39
CA SER A 32 -12.67 9.94 -6.34
C SER A 32 -12.99 8.55 -5.80
N LEU A 33 -13.44 8.47 -4.57
CA LEU A 33 -13.86 7.26 -3.88
C LEU A 33 -15.23 7.46 -3.24
N ASP A 34 -16.22 6.72 -3.69
CA ASP A 34 -17.49 6.58 -2.98
C ASP A 34 -17.25 5.70 -1.75
N LEU A 35 -17.06 6.36 -0.61
CA LEU A 35 -16.74 5.67 0.63
C LEU A 35 -17.88 4.73 1.07
N ALA A 36 -19.13 5.05 0.78
CA ALA A 36 -20.27 4.20 1.14
C ALA A 36 -20.22 2.86 0.36
N ARG A 37 -19.89 2.90 -0.92
CA ARG A 37 -19.69 1.69 -1.73
C ARG A 37 -18.45 0.90 -1.32
N TYR A 38 -17.45 1.57 -0.76
CA TYR A 38 -16.21 0.93 -0.30
C TYR A 38 -16.39 0.14 1.00
N MET A 39 -17.43 0.44 1.79
CA MET A 39 -17.72 -0.27 3.06
C MET A 39 -18.00 -1.76 2.84
N GLY A 40 -17.95 -2.52 3.92
CA GLY A 40 -18.13 -3.97 3.94
C GLY A 40 -16.81 -4.73 3.91
N THR A 41 -16.87 -6.02 3.59
CA THR A 41 -15.73 -6.92 3.64
C THR A 41 -15.02 -7.00 2.30
N TRP A 42 -13.70 -7.00 2.37
CA TRP A 42 -12.77 -7.23 1.27
C TRP A 42 -11.84 -8.39 1.63
N TYR A 43 -11.61 -9.29 0.68
CA TYR A 43 -10.63 -10.37 0.77
C TYR A 43 -9.30 -9.87 0.22
N GLU A 44 -8.22 -10.11 0.94
CA GLU A 44 -6.87 -9.84 0.43
C GLU A 44 -6.48 -10.95 -0.57
N ILE A 45 -6.24 -10.57 -1.80
CA ILE A 45 -5.83 -11.51 -2.87
C ILE A 45 -4.32 -11.62 -2.94
N ALA A 46 -3.63 -10.49 -2.79
CA ALA A 46 -2.17 -10.44 -2.78
C ALA A 46 -1.70 -9.19 -2.07
N ARG A 47 -0.48 -9.21 -1.59
CA ARG A 47 0.16 -8.05 -0.96
C ARG A 47 1.67 -8.02 -1.19
N TYR A 48 2.29 -6.88 -0.94
CA TYR A 48 3.71 -6.85 -0.65
C TYR A 48 3.98 -7.39 0.76
N PRO A 49 5.08 -8.14 0.97
CA PRO A 49 5.49 -8.56 2.31
C PRO A 49 5.59 -7.35 3.24
N ASN A 50 4.95 -7.44 4.39
CA ASN A 50 4.93 -6.36 5.36
C ASN A 50 4.99 -6.90 6.79
N ARG A 51 5.36 -6.03 7.75
CA ARG A 51 5.51 -6.41 9.16
C ARG A 51 4.19 -6.67 9.88
N PHE A 52 3.08 -6.14 9.35
CA PHE A 52 1.78 -6.21 10.03
C PHE A 52 1.14 -7.59 9.88
N GLU A 53 1.50 -8.33 8.85
CA GLU A 53 0.88 -9.60 8.46
C GLU A 53 1.88 -10.76 8.42
N ARG A 54 3.05 -10.63 9.08
CA ARG A 54 4.06 -11.70 9.07
C ARG A 54 3.59 -12.98 9.76
N ASP A 55 2.63 -12.85 10.69
CA ASP A 55 2.05 -13.95 11.45
C ASP A 55 0.71 -14.43 10.83
N CYS A 56 0.36 -13.94 9.63
CA CYS A 56 -0.82 -14.35 8.88
C CYS A 56 -0.47 -15.44 7.87
N ALA A 57 -1.14 -16.59 7.97
CA ALA A 57 -0.98 -17.72 7.05
C ALA A 57 -1.95 -17.68 5.86
N GLY A 58 -2.99 -16.87 5.92
CA GLY A 58 -4.00 -16.72 4.86
C GLY A 58 -5.38 -16.33 5.40
N PHE A 59 -6.42 -16.46 4.57
CA PHE A 59 -7.80 -16.07 4.89
C PHE A 59 -7.91 -14.64 5.39
N THR A 60 -7.03 -13.77 4.87
CA THR A 60 -6.98 -12.37 5.29
C THR A 60 -8.15 -11.60 4.71
N THR A 61 -8.84 -10.88 5.58
CA THR A 61 -9.94 -9.98 5.22
C THR A 61 -9.78 -8.64 5.91
N ALA A 62 -10.31 -7.59 5.26
CA ALA A 62 -10.47 -6.27 5.84
C ALA A 62 -11.94 -5.88 5.78
N THR A 63 -12.55 -5.58 6.93
CA THR A 63 -13.94 -5.13 7.00
C THR A 63 -14.00 -3.66 7.41
N TYR A 64 -14.65 -2.86 6.60
CA TYR A 64 -14.83 -1.41 6.80
C TYR A 64 -16.26 -1.12 7.19
N THR A 65 -16.46 -0.40 8.29
CA THR A 65 -17.80 -0.03 8.80
C THR A 65 -17.85 1.47 9.06
N ALA A 66 -18.79 2.15 8.43
CA ALA A 66 -19.02 3.57 8.68
C ALA A 66 -19.45 3.82 10.12
N MET A 67 -18.90 4.84 10.73
CA MET A 67 -19.23 5.26 12.11
C MET A 67 -20.02 6.57 12.07
N PRO A 68 -20.90 6.82 13.08
CA PRO A 68 -21.64 8.10 13.18
C PRO A 68 -20.74 9.34 13.23
N SER A 69 -19.48 9.18 13.66
CA SER A 69 -18.48 10.25 13.70
C SER A 69 -17.91 10.66 12.32
N GLY A 70 -18.37 10.06 11.22
CA GLY A 70 -17.79 10.22 9.88
C GLY A 70 -16.46 9.49 9.68
N ARG A 71 -16.03 8.70 10.67
CA ARG A 71 -14.85 7.80 10.56
C ARG A 71 -15.28 6.43 10.09
N VAL A 72 -14.29 5.59 9.81
CA VAL A 72 -14.50 4.19 9.41
C VAL A 72 -13.81 3.29 10.43
N LYS A 73 -14.56 2.35 11.02
CA LYS A 73 -13.96 1.23 11.75
C LYS A 73 -13.34 0.30 10.74
N VAL A 74 -12.11 -0.12 10.99
CA VAL A 74 -11.37 -1.10 10.20
C VAL A 74 -11.14 -2.34 11.06
N GLU A 75 -11.50 -3.50 10.58
CA GLU A 75 -11.24 -4.77 11.25
C GLU A 75 -10.54 -5.70 10.25
N ASN A 76 -9.27 -5.97 10.50
CA ASN A 76 -8.49 -6.93 9.73
C ASN A 76 -8.49 -8.26 10.47
N ARG A 77 -8.68 -9.35 9.74
CA ARG A 77 -8.66 -10.72 10.26
C ARG A 77 -7.78 -11.58 9.38
N CYS A 78 -7.02 -12.48 9.98
CA CYS A 78 -6.32 -13.52 9.24
C CYS A 78 -6.23 -14.81 10.07
N ARG A 79 -5.99 -15.95 9.39
CA ARG A 79 -5.63 -17.20 10.05
C ARG A 79 -4.14 -17.17 10.37
N THR A 80 -3.80 -17.61 11.59
CA THR A 80 -2.42 -17.82 12.04
C THR A 80 -1.90 -19.21 11.67
N PRO A 81 -0.57 -19.44 11.61
CA PRO A 81 0.01 -20.74 11.26
C PRO A 81 -0.41 -21.89 12.18
N ASP A 82 -0.76 -21.62 13.43
CA ASP A 82 -1.27 -22.60 14.40
C ASP A 82 -2.77 -22.88 14.24
N GLY A 83 -3.43 -22.29 13.23
CA GLY A 83 -4.85 -22.45 12.94
C GLY A 83 -5.78 -21.53 13.72
N GLY A 84 -5.22 -20.64 14.55
CA GLY A 84 -5.96 -19.59 15.23
C GLY A 84 -6.42 -18.47 14.30
N THR A 85 -7.00 -17.44 14.88
CA THR A 85 -7.41 -16.20 14.17
C THR A 85 -6.79 -15.00 14.87
N ASP A 86 -6.07 -14.19 14.13
CA ASP A 86 -5.65 -12.86 14.58
C ASP A 86 -6.63 -11.80 14.11
N VAL A 87 -6.88 -10.79 14.96
CA VAL A 87 -7.82 -9.70 14.69
C VAL A 87 -7.22 -8.37 15.12
N ALA A 88 -7.02 -7.48 14.18
CA ALA A 88 -6.59 -6.12 14.43
C ALA A 88 -7.72 -5.13 14.14
N THR A 89 -8.08 -4.32 15.15
CA THR A 89 -9.11 -3.28 15.00
C THR A 89 -8.46 -1.90 14.97
N GLY A 90 -8.84 -1.12 13.98
CA GLY A 90 -8.36 0.24 13.77
C GLY A 90 -9.47 1.21 13.40
N VAL A 91 -9.06 2.43 13.15
CA VAL A 91 -9.95 3.50 12.68
C VAL A 91 -9.30 4.20 11.49
N ALA A 92 -10.06 4.40 10.43
CA ALA A 92 -9.66 5.23 9.31
C ALA A 92 -10.46 6.54 9.28
N ARG A 93 -9.84 7.54 8.65
CA ARG A 93 -10.48 8.82 8.32
C ARG A 93 -10.10 9.23 6.91
N GLN A 94 -11.05 9.75 6.18
CA GLN A 94 -10.82 10.35 4.88
C GLN A 94 -10.08 11.69 5.04
N CYS A 95 -9.16 11.98 4.14
CA CYS A 95 -8.34 13.19 4.13
C CYS A 95 -8.59 13.97 2.84
N GLY A 96 -9.04 15.22 2.93
CA GLY A 96 -9.40 16.04 1.80
C GLY A 96 -10.92 16.16 1.58
N PRO A 97 -11.39 16.44 0.36
CA PRO A 97 -12.81 16.50 0.01
C PRO A 97 -13.55 15.19 0.34
N GLY A 98 -14.88 15.24 0.44
CA GLY A 98 -15.70 14.12 0.88
C GLY A 98 -15.66 12.85 0.01
N ASP A 99 -15.12 12.94 -1.21
CA ASP A 99 -14.87 11.83 -2.12
C ASP A 99 -13.38 11.50 -2.29
N SER A 100 -12.52 12.00 -1.42
CA SER A 100 -11.08 11.78 -1.50
C SER A 100 -10.72 10.30 -1.37
N PRO A 101 -9.89 9.75 -2.26
CA PRO A 101 -9.37 8.38 -2.17
C PRO A 101 -8.21 8.24 -1.18
N ARG A 102 -7.81 9.33 -0.54
CA ARG A 102 -6.75 9.36 0.46
C ARG A 102 -7.34 9.24 1.85
N LEU A 103 -6.98 8.18 2.54
CA LEU A 103 -7.35 7.97 3.93
C LEU A 103 -6.09 7.89 4.79
N LYS A 104 -6.26 8.05 6.08
CA LYS A 104 -5.28 7.68 7.10
C LYS A 104 -5.88 6.64 8.02
N VAL A 105 -5.11 5.60 8.31
CA VAL A 105 -5.53 4.49 9.17
C VAL A 105 -4.65 4.41 10.41
N ARG A 106 -5.24 4.04 11.52
CA ARG A 106 -4.56 3.88 12.80
C ARG A 106 -5.09 2.63 13.51
N PHE A 107 -4.15 1.77 13.93
CA PHE A 107 -4.41 0.60 14.79
C PHE A 107 -3.95 0.80 16.23
N ALA A 108 -3.32 1.94 16.55
CA ALA A 108 -2.94 2.30 17.92
C ALA A 108 -4.16 2.73 18.76
N PRO A 109 -4.07 2.63 20.10
CA PRO A 109 -5.12 3.09 21.01
C PRO A 109 -5.54 4.54 20.77
N ALA A 110 -6.79 4.87 21.06
CA ALA A 110 -7.35 6.22 20.84
C ALA A 110 -6.58 7.32 21.57
N LEU A 111 -6.02 7.00 22.72
CA LEU A 111 -5.18 7.92 23.52
C LEU A 111 -3.97 8.45 22.75
N LEU A 112 -3.45 7.68 21.77
CA LEU A 112 -2.30 8.08 20.96
C LEU A 112 -2.71 8.77 19.65
N SER A 113 -3.99 9.05 19.42
CA SER A 113 -4.49 9.58 18.13
C SER A 113 -4.01 10.99 17.80
N PHE A 114 -3.49 11.73 18.77
CA PHE A 114 -2.90 13.05 18.56
C PHE A 114 -1.45 12.98 18.00
N LEU A 115 -0.81 11.81 18.05
CA LEU A 115 0.53 11.62 17.55
C LEU A 115 0.50 11.33 16.03
N PRO A 116 1.07 12.19 15.17
CA PRO A 116 1.09 11.96 13.73
C PRO A 116 1.69 10.61 13.31
N PRO A 117 2.77 10.09 13.94
CA PRO A 117 3.38 8.83 13.52
C PRO A 117 2.51 7.58 13.65
N VAL A 118 1.39 7.64 14.41
CA VAL A 118 0.49 6.48 14.56
C VAL A 118 -0.53 6.34 13.42
N TRP A 119 -0.60 7.35 12.54
CA TRP A 119 -1.46 7.35 11.37
C TRP A 119 -0.67 6.99 10.13
N GLY A 120 -0.99 5.85 9.52
CA GLY A 120 -0.46 5.43 8.23
C GLY A 120 -1.29 5.97 7.07
N ASP A 121 -0.63 6.27 5.95
CA ASP A 121 -1.32 6.58 4.71
C ASP A 121 -1.97 5.32 4.13
N TYR A 122 -3.18 5.48 3.61
CA TYR A 122 -3.98 4.44 2.98
C TYR A 122 -4.65 5.08 1.76
N TRP A 123 -4.07 4.88 0.60
CA TRP A 123 -4.55 5.46 -0.65
C TRP A 123 -5.15 4.38 -1.54
N VAL A 124 -6.38 4.57 -1.96
CA VAL A 124 -6.98 3.71 -3.00
C VAL A 124 -6.42 4.19 -4.33
N ILE A 125 -5.55 3.37 -4.93
CA ILE A 125 -4.78 3.71 -6.14
C ILE A 125 -5.38 3.12 -7.41
N ASP A 126 -6.21 2.10 -7.28
CA ASP A 126 -7.02 1.53 -8.35
C ASP A 126 -8.29 0.96 -7.76
N ILE A 127 -9.41 1.08 -8.46
CA ILE A 127 -10.68 0.45 -8.14
C ILE A 127 -11.51 0.31 -9.41
N ASP A 128 -12.13 -0.84 -9.58
CA ASP A 128 -13.03 -1.06 -10.71
C ASP A 128 -14.37 -0.34 -10.53
N ARG A 129 -15.12 -0.18 -11.63
CA ARG A 129 -16.40 0.56 -11.62
C ARG A 129 -17.45 -0.07 -10.71
N ASN A 130 -17.38 -1.36 -10.50
CA ASN A 130 -18.34 -2.12 -9.68
C ASN A 130 -17.95 -2.14 -8.20
N TYR A 131 -16.76 -1.68 -7.84
CA TYR A 131 -16.18 -1.78 -6.49
C TYR A 131 -16.01 -3.23 -6.05
N GLU A 132 -15.55 -4.09 -6.95
CA GLU A 132 -15.31 -5.51 -6.71
C GLU A 132 -13.83 -5.86 -6.56
N LEU A 133 -12.95 -5.06 -7.21
CA LEU A 133 -11.49 -5.25 -7.17
C LEU A 133 -10.81 -3.90 -6.96
N ALA A 134 -9.89 -3.83 -6.00
CA ALA A 134 -9.20 -2.60 -5.64
C ALA A 134 -7.71 -2.85 -5.38
N ALA A 135 -6.91 -1.81 -5.54
CA ALA A 135 -5.52 -1.77 -5.06
C ALA A 135 -5.32 -0.59 -4.11
N VAL A 136 -4.60 -0.86 -3.05
CA VAL A 136 -4.30 0.10 -1.98
C VAL A 136 -2.80 0.17 -1.76
N SER A 137 -2.30 1.39 -1.57
CA SER A 137 -0.90 1.64 -1.28
C SER A 137 -0.74 2.91 -0.44
N GLU A 138 0.47 3.40 -0.34
CA GLU A 138 0.85 4.69 0.24
C GLU A 138 1.84 5.40 -0.70
N PRO A 139 2.16 6.69 -0.49
CA PRO A 139 2.97 7.48 -1.43
C PRO A 139 4.33 6.89 -1.78
N GLY A 140 4.94 6.14 -0.85
CA GLY A 140 6.29 5.54 -1.01
C GLY A 140 6.30 4.27 -1.85
N ARG A 141 5.16 3.63 -2.08
CA ARG A 141 5.02 2.30 -2.72
C ARG A 141 5.73 1.18 -1.95
N ASP A 142 5.98 1.36 -0.67
CA ASP A 142 6.58 0.32 0.17
C ASP A 142 5.56 -0.78 0.52
N TYR A 143 4.28 -0.43 0.48
CA TYR A 143 3.14 -1.32 0.71
C TYR A 143 2.24 -1.40 -0.52
N LEU A 144 1.68 -2.57 -0.74
CA LEU A 144 0.65 -2.80 -1.76
C LEU A 144 -0.28 -3.91 -1.27
N TRP A 145 -1.59 -3.68 -1.37
CA TRP A 145 -2.63 -4.68 -1.15
C TRP A 145 -3.55 -4.73 -2.36
N ILE A 146 -3.89 -5.93 -2.79
CA ILE A 146 -4.92 -6.19 -3.80
C ILE A 146 -6.08 -6.82 -3.08
N LEU A 147 -7.23 -6.17 -3.15
CA LEU A 147 -8.43 -6.50 -2.41
C LEU A 147 -9.56 -6.84 -3.38
N SER A 148 -10.36 -7.85 -3.03
CA SER A 148 -11.53 -8.27 -3.80
C SER A 148 -12.76 -8.47 -2.91
N ARG A 149 -13.95 -8.32 -3.49
CA ARG A 149 -15.22 -8.66 -2.80
C ARG A 149 -15.46 -10.15 -2.68
N THR A 150 -14.74 -10.94 -3.42
CA THR A 150 -14.81 -12.40 -3.40
C THR A 150 -13.45 -13.01 -3.11
N PRO A 151 -13.37 -14.18 -2.46
CA PRO A 151 -12.09 -14.84 -2.16
C PRO A 151 -11.35 -15.29 -3.42
N GLN A 152 -12.05 -15.43 -4.54
CA GLN A 152 -11.49 -15.78 -5.84
C GLN A 152 -11.74 -14.65 -6.83
N VAL A 153 -10.73 -14.29 -7.62
CA VAL A 153 -10.79 -13.22 -8.62
C VAL A 153 -10.66 -13.82 -10.01
N GLU A 154 -11.46 -13.33 -10.92
CA GLU A 154 -11.35 -13.69 -12.32
C GLU A 154 -9.95 -13.29 -12.84
N LYS A 155 -9.24 -14.27 -13.43
CA LYS A 155 -7.84 -14.12 -13.83
C LYS A 155 -7.61 -12.91 -14.72
N ARG A 156 -8.48 -12.67 -15.69
CA ARG A 156 -8.36 -11.56 -16.64
C ARG A 156 -8.48 -10.20 -15.95
N ALA A 157 -9.37 -10.08 -14.97
CA ALA A 157 -9.53 -8.86 -14.19
C ALA A 157 -8.28 -8.58 -13.33
N LEU A 158 -7.75 -9.62 -12.70
CA LEU A 158 -6.52 -9.52 -11.92
C LEU A 158 -5.33 -9.15 -12.81
N ASP A 159 -5.12 -9.83 -13.92
CA ASP A 159 -4.01 -9.55 -14.86
C ASP A 159 -4.07 -8.09 -15.36
N ALA A 160 -5.26 -7.59 -15.67
CA ALA A 160 -5.45 -6.20 -16.09
C ALA A 160 -5.10 -5.20 -14.98
N LEU A 161 -5.46 -5.49 -13.73
CA LEU A 161 -5.08 -4.67 -12.57
C LEU A 161 -3.55 -4.68 -12.40
N LEU A 162 -2.91 -5.85 -12.41
CA LEU A 162 -1.47 -5.98 -12.27
C LEU A 162 -0.69 -5.22 -13.35
N ALA A 163 -1.18 -5.24 -14.59
CA ALA A 163 -0.59 -4.47 -15.68
C ALA A 163 -0.64 -2.95 -15.42
N ARG A 164 -1.78 -2.43 -14.90
CA ARG A 164 -1.89 -1.01 -14.52
C ARG A 164 -0.94 -0.65 -13.37
N LEU A 165 -0.86 -1.49 -12.34
CA LEU A 165 0.03 -1.28 -11.20
C LEU A 165 1.50 -1.30 -11.61
N SER A 166 1.88 -2.21 -12.52
CA SER A 166 3.22 -2.22 -13.10
C SER A 166 3.53 -0.90 -13.82
N GLY A 167 2.57 -0.36 -14.58
CA GLY A 167 2.68 0.96 -15.21
C GLY A 167 2.81 2.12 -14.21
N GLN A 168 2.31 1.96 -12.99
CA GLN A 168 2.46 2.92 -11.89
C GLN A 168 3.78 2.74 -11.10
N GLY A 169 4.66 1.84 -11.54
CA GLY A 169 5.99 1.64 -10.94
C GLY A 169 6.04 0.61 -9.82
N PHE A 170 5.03 -0.23 -9.64
CA PHE A 170 5.08 -1.34 -8.70
C PHE A 170 5.81 -2.55 -9.30
N ASP A 171 6.61 -3.22 -8.49
CA ASP A 171 7.30 -4.46 -8.87
C ASP A 171 6.44 -5.68 -8.57
N MET A 172 5.77 -6.22 -9.58
CA MET A 172 4.87 -7.36 -9.43
C MET A 172 5.56 -8.65 -8.92
N ARG A 173 6.89 -8.74 -9.02
CA ARG A 173 7.66 -9.88 -8.49
C ARG A 173 7.71 -9.92 -6.96
N LYS A 174 7.40 -8.80 -6.30
CA LYS A 174 7.32 -8.71 -4.84
C LYS A 174 5.99 -9.20 -4.29
N LEU A 175 4.98 -9.42 -5.14
CA LEU A 175 3.67 -9.83 -4.67
C LEU A 175 3.72 -11.25 -4.07
N VAL A 176 3.11 -11.37 -2.91
CA VAL A 176 2.77 -12.64 -2.28
C VAL A 176 1.26 -12.80 -2.34
N TYR A 177 0.81 -13.91 -2.91
CA TYR A 177 -0.61 -14.22 -2.97
C TYR A 177 -1.09 -14.81 -1.66
N THR A 178 -2.23 -14.35 -1.19
CA THR A 178 -2.83 -14.77 0.08
C THR A 178 -3.78 -15.94 -0.15
N PRO A 179 -3.53 -17.11 0.43
CA PRO A 179 -4.49 -18.22 0.37
C PRO A 179 -5.83 -17.81 0.98
N GLN A 180 -6.93 -18.10 0.26
CA GLN A 180 -8.31 -17.84 0.70
C GLN A 180 -9.13 -19.14 0.78
N GLU A 181 -8.47 -20.29 0.69
CA GLU A 181 -9.03 -21.64 0.82
C GLU A 181 -8.26 -22.46 1.86
#